data_7f2f34882b31b1e54786a3373dee678d
#
_entry.id   7f2f34882b31b1e54786a3373dee678d
#
_cell.length_a   1.000
_cell.length_b   1.000
_cell.length_c   1.000
_cell.angle_alpha   90.00
_cell.angle_beta   90.00
_cell.angle_gamma   90.00
#
_symmetry.space_group_name_H-M   'P 1'
#
loop_
_entity.id
_entity.type
_entity.pdbx_description
1 polymer ?
#
loop_
_entity_poly.entity_id
_entity_poly.type
_entity_poly.pdbx_seq_one_letter_code
_entity_poly.pdbx_strand_id
1 'polypeptide(L)'
;MDQSDGFQSFLKRKGTLSRWTAFCFYITLLLGTTWVQAEEPTHNYFTASDGVNIHYMLLGDSGSYVVLIHGYTGSAEGNWFRNGIAEALATNHRVVAIDCRNHGQSDKPTPRGFGIPSDVLELMDHLKIEKAHIHGYSMGGAITGQLLASNPERFITAAFGGSGIRESDPSWAAKIPADKEGRDPDESEVSRALRIRSAMDNGMTHAEAEKAASSPRRPIMDSATSSQLTALRRRWALQIDLTKITIPVLAINGEYDRPISKTHRMSRELPNFTNVVLPGKSHLTAIVGGYMPDQYRESLVNFINLNDL
;
A
#
# COMPACT_ATOMS: atom_id res chain seq x y z
N MET A 1 27.42 -25.51 -60.04
CA MET A 1 26.65 -26.74 -59.83
C MET A 1 25.49 -26.39 -58.97
N ASP A 2 24.36 -26.41 -59.61
CA ASP A 2 23.07 -25.79 -59.24
C ASP A 2 22.29 -26.75 -58.32
N GLN A 3 21.73 -26.23 -57.24
CA GLN A 3 20.89 -26.95 -56.29
C GLN A 3 19.42 -26.48 -56.37
N SER A 4 18.88 -26.29 -57.56
CA SER A 4 17.52 -25.80 -57.78
C SER A 4 16.46 -26.83 -58.17
N ASP A 5 16.75 -28.14 -58.18
CA ASP A 5 15.83 -29.13 -58.69
C ASP A 5 15.10 -30.04 -57.71
N GLY A 6 15.14 -29.74 -56.44
CA GLY A 6 14.51 -30.55 -55.37
C GLY A 6 13.09 -30.19 -54.94
N PHE A 7 12.54 -29.03 -55.33
CA PHE A 7 11.30 -28.50 -54.74
C PHE A 7 10.02 -28.62 -55.60
N GLN A 8 10.14 -29.05 -56.86
CA GLN A 8 9.00 -29.13 -57.81
C GLN A 8 8.27 -30.47 -57.87
N SER A 9 8.72 -31.51 -57.17
CA SER A 9 8.13 -32.88 -57.32
C SER A 9 7.08 -33.18 -56.17
N PHE A 10 6.81 -32.29 -55.26
CA PHE A 10 5.92 -32.58 -54.10
C PHE A 10 4.45 -32.14 -54.30
N LEU A 11 4.09 -31.48 -55.38
CA LEU A 11 2.74 -30.88 -55.58
C LEU A 11 1.81 -31.66 -56.54
N LYS A 12 2.06 -32.95 -56.83
CA LYS A 12 1.12 -33.77 -57.63
C LYS A 12 0.76 -35.08 -56.94
N ARG A 13 0.13 -35.05 -55.78
CA ARG A 13 -0.77 -36.12 -55.32
C ARG A 13 -2.07 -35.50 -54.84
N LYS A 14 -3.08 -35.55 -55.70
CA LYS A 14 -4.48 -35.34 -55.33
C LYS A 14 -4.91 -36.47 -54.39
N GLY A 15 -4.97 -36.20 -53.10
CA GLY A 15 -5.60 -37.06 -52.11
C GLY A 15 -6.80 -36.30 -51.55
N THR A 16 -7.98 -36.89 -51.69
CA THR A 16 -9.28 -36.44 -51.17
C THR A 16 -9.21 -36.15 -49.67
N LEU A 17 -9.30 -34.88 -49.27
CA LEU A 17 -9.48 -34.50 -47.86
C LEU A 17 -10.85 -35.05 -47.38
N SER A 18 -10.83 -35.96 -46.44
CA SER A 18 -12.03 -36.51 -45.81
C SER A 18 -12.77 -35.39 -45.02
N ARG A 19 -14.09 -35.44 -45.03
CA ARG A 19 -15.00 -34.49 -44.37
C ARG A 19 -14.80 -34.39 -42.83
N TRP A 20 -13.91 -35.17 -42.24
CA TRP A 20 -13.61 -35.21 -40.82
C TRP A 20 -12.54 -34.20 -40.37
N THR A 21 -11.67 -33.72 -41.26
CA THR A 21 -10.68 -32.70 -40.93
C THR A 21 -11.26 -31.27 -40.83
N ALA A 22 -12.41 -31.03 -41.47
CA ALA A 22 -13.09 -29.74 -41.35
C ALA A 22 -13.81 -29.57 -40.00
N PHE A 23 -14.15 -30.65 -39.29
CA PHE A 23 -14.88 -30.59 -38.02
C PHE A 23 -13.97 -30.28 -36.83
N CYS A 24 -12.69 -30.64 -36.90
CA CYS A 24 -11.72 -30.31 -35.84
C CYS A 24 -11.26 -28.86 -35.86
N PHE A 25 -11.32 -28.16 -36.99
CA PHE A 25 -10.96 -26.75 -37.10
C PHE A 25 -12.05 -25.80 -36.63
N TYR A 26 -13.31 -26.24 -36.59
CA TYR A 26 -14.44 -25.41 -36.14
C TYR A 26 -14.65 -25.45 -34.62
N ILE A 27 -14.14 -26.47 -33.91
CA ILE A 27 -14.26 -26.58 -32.45
C ILE A 27 -13.19 -25.74 -31.71
N THR A 28 -12.06 -25.46 -32.35
CA THR A 28 -10.98 -24.64 -31.76
C THR A 28 -11.27 -23.13 -31.83
N LEU A 29 -12.28 -22.70 -32.58
CA LEU A 29 -12.66 -21.26 -32.67
C LEU A 29 -13.77 -20.84 -31.71
N LEU A 30 -14.31 -21.75 -30.90
CA LEU A 30 -15.39 -21.48 -29.94
C LEU A 30 -14.96 -21.58 -28.48
N LEU A 31 -13.72 -21.87 -28.20
CA LEU A 31 -13.13 -21.57 -26.88
C LEU A 31 -12.69 -20.11 -26.94
N GLY A 32 -13.66 -19.22 -26.86
CA GLY A 32 -13.39 -17.83 -26.62
C GLY A 32 -12.56 -17.75 -25.33
N THR A 33 -11.27 -17.42 -25.47
CA THR A 33 -10.51 -16.91 -24.36
C THR A 33 -11.23 -15.65 -23.92
N THR A 34 -12.10 -15.78 -22.93
CA THR A 34 -12.57 -14.62 -22.19
C THR A 34 -11.31 -14.05 -21.53
N TRP A 35 -10.75 -13.04 -22.18
CA TRP A 35 -9.80 -12.18 -21.51
C TRP A 35 -10.57 -11.60 -20.35
N VAL A 36 -10.31 -12.09 -19.14
CA VAL A 36 -10.73 -11.39 -17.92
C VAL A 36 -9.97 -10.07 -17.98
N GLN A 37 -10.65 -9.03 -18.43
CA GLN A 37 -10.10 -7.69 -18.38
C GLN A 37 -9.87 -7.40 -16.90
N ALA A 38 -8.63 -7.05 -16.53
CA ALA A 38 -8.34 -6.64 -15.17
C ALA A 38 -9.28 -5.48 -14.82
N GLU A 39 -9.93 -5.58 -13.67
CA GLU A 39 -10.81 -4.53 -13.21
C GLU A 39 -9.98 -3.26 -12.97
N GLU A 40 -10.39 -2.15 -13.59
CA GLU A 40 -9.72 -0.87 -13.40
C GLU A 40 -10.23 -0.22 -12.12
N PRO A 41 -9.35 0.40 -11.32
CA PRO A 41 -9.78 1.08 -10.11
C PRO A 41 -10.69 2.27 -10.42
N THR A 42 -11.75 2.44 -9.64
CA THR A 42 -12.64 3.59 -9.77
C THR A 42 -12.23 4.71 -8.82
N HIS A 43 -12.34 5.96 -9.30
CA HIS A 43 -12.06 7.17 -8.54
C HIS A 43 -13.34 7.79 -8.03
N ASN A 44 -13.42 8.04 -6.74
CA ASN A 44 -14.63 8.50 -6.08
C ASN A 44 -14.32 9.61 -5.08
N TYR A 45 -15.36 10.34 -4.66
CA TYR A 45 -15.25 11.38 -3.64
C TYR A 45 -16.40 11.27 -2.65
N PHE A 46 -16.14 11.60 -1.39
CA PHE A 46 -17.18 11.90 -0.43
C PHE A 46 -16.84 13.22 0.29
N THR A 47 -17.86 13.91 0.77
CA THR A 47 -17.69 15.12 1.55
C THR A 47 -17.72 14.77 3.03
N ALA A 48 -16.62 15.01 3.74
CA ALA A 48 -16.52 14.83 5.18
C ALA A 48 -17.45 15.82 5.92
N SER A 49 -17.75 15.53 7.19
CA SER A 49 -18.68 16.32 8.01
C SER A 49 -18.27 17.78 8.18
N ASP A 50 -16.99 18.10 8.01
CA ASP A 50 -16.43 19.46 8.02
C ASP A 50 -16.38 20.14 6.64
N GLY A 51 -16.96 19.51 5.61
CA GLY A 51 -17.06 20.04 4.24
C GLY A 51 -15.85 19.76 3.35
N VAL A 52 -14.83 19.02 3.82
CA VAL A 52 -13.66 18.66 3.03
C VAL A 52 -14.01 17.52 2.07
N ASN A 53 -13.72 17.66 0.77
CA ASN A 53 -13.87 16.58 -0.20
C ASN A 53 -12.68 15.63 -0.13
N ILE A 54 -12.95 14.38 0.15
CA ILE A 54 -11.98 13.30 0.28
C ILE A 54 -12.10 12.37 -0.91
N HIS A 55 -11.00 12.23 -1.62
CA HIS A 55 -10.88 11.27 -2.73
C HIS A 55 -10.55 9.88 -2.19
N TYR A 56 -11.12 8.86 -2.83
CA TYR A 56 -10.77 7.46 -2.59
C TYR A 56 -10.88 6.64 -3.87
N MET A 57 -10.14 5.53 -3.90
CA MET A 57 -10.15 4.58 -5.00
C MET A 57 -10.73 3.26 -4.52
N LEU A 58 -11.53 2.60 -5.39
CA LEU A 58 -12.09 1.27 -5.15
C LEU A 58 -11.57 0.29 -6.19
N LEU A 59 -11.31 -0.95 -5.75
CA LEU A 59 -10.98 -2.08 -6.61
C LEU A 59 -11.48 -3.38 -5.96
N GLY A 60 -12.01 -4.30 -6.77
CA GLY A 60 -12.59 -5.56 -6.31
C GLY A 60 -14.05 -5.43 -5.86
N ASP A 61 -14.83 -6.47 -6.12
CA ASP A 61 -16.29 -6.48 -5.98
C ASP A 61 -16.81 -7.47 -4.91
N SER A 62 -15.93 -8.32 -4.35
CA SER A 62 -16.30 -9.43 -3.48
C SER A 62 -15.41 -9.51 -2.22
N GLY A 63 -15.80 -10.30 -1.25
CA GLY A 63 -15.07 -10.48 0.01
C GLY A 63 -15.24 -9.34 1.01
N SER A 64 -14.45 -9.36 2.07
CA SER A 64 -14.40 -8.32 3.09
C SER A 64 -13.73 -7.05 2.57
N TYR A 65 -13.94 -5.92 3.27
CA TYR A 65 -13.30 -4.67 2.92
C TYR A 65 -11.88 -4.58 3.50
N VAL A 66 -10.95 -4.03 2.69
CA VAL A 66 -9.60 -3.65 3.12
C VAL A 66 -9.41 -2.15 2.91
N VAL A 67 -9.25 -1.40 4.00
CA VAL A 67 -9.01 0.04 3.98
C VAL A 67 -7.52 0.32 4.03
N LEU A 68 -7.00 1.04 3.04
CA LEU A 68 -5.58 1.35 2.85
C LEU A 68 -5.32 2.85 3.04
N ILE A 69 -4.37 3.19 3.92
CA ILE A 69 -4.02 4.57 4.29
C ILE A 69 -2.56 4.83 3.98
N HIS A 70 -2.28 5.73 3.04
CA HIS A 70 -0.92 6.04 2.56
C HIS A 70 -0.04 6.83 3.54
N GLY A 71 1.26 6.90 3.24
CA GLY A 71 2.24 7.72 3.97
C GLY A 71 2.18 9.21 3.62
N TYR A 72 2.86 10.04 4.42
CA TYR A 72 2.78 11.51 4.39
C TYR A 72 3.06 12.14 3.00
N THR A 73 3.98 11.60 2.23
CA THR A 73 4.29 12.13 0.88
C THR A 73 3.67 11.31 -0.23
N GLY A 74 2.77 10.40 0.12
CA GLY A 74 2.13 9.47 -0.79
C GLY A 74 0.73 9.91 -1.23
N SER A 75 0.11 9.01 -1.96
CA SER A 75 -1.30 9.03 -2.34
C SER A 75 -1.82 7.59 -2.36
N ALA A 76 -3.12 7.41 -2.46
CA ALA A 76 -3.75 6.10 -2.64
C ALA A 76 -3.11 5.37 -3.82
N GLU A 77 -3.05 6.00 -4.98
CA GLU A 77 -2.45 5.45 -6.19
C GLU A 77 -0.98 5.09 -5.99
N GLY A 78 -0.19 6.02 -5.43
CA GLY A 78 1.27 5.88 -5.31
C GLY A 78 1.71 4.79 -4.35
N ASN A 79 0.99 4.61 -3.23
CA ASN A 79 1.35 3.64 -2.20
C ASN A 79 0.72 2.26 -2.41
N TRP A 80 -0.37 2.13 -3.20
CA TRP A 80 -1.15 0.90 -3.20
C TRP A 80 -1.32 0.27 -4.59
N PHE A 81 -1.50 1.09 -5.63
CA PHE A 81 -1.72 0.60 -6.99
C PHE A 81 -0.40 0.46 -7.77
N ARG A 82 0.50 1.41 -7.70
CA ARG A 82 1.78 1.36 -8.46
C ARG A 82 2.73 0.26 -8.03
N ASN A 83 2.48 -0.41 -6.93
CA ASN A 83 3.30 -1.52 -6.44
C ASN A 83 2.54 -2.86 -6.41
N GLY A 84 1.32 -2.89 -6.92
CA GLY A 84 0.52 -4.10 -7.06
C GLY A 84 -0.08 -4.64 -5.76
N ILE A 85 -0.10 -3.86 -4.67
CA ILE A 85 -0.71 -4.27 -3.40
C ILE A 85 -2.24 -4.29 -3.52
N ALA A 86 -2.83 -3.24 -4.10
CA ALA A 86 -4.28 -3.14 -4.25
C ALA A 86 -4.82 -4.26 -5.14
N GLU A 87 -4.16 -4.53 -6.27
CA GLU A 87 -4.53 -5.58 -7.20
C GLU A 87 -4.44 -6.97 -6.56
N ALA A 88 -3.38 -7.22 -5.79
CA ALA A 88 -3.22 -8.50 -5.10
C ALA A 88 -4.30 -8.73 -4.02
N LEU A 89 -4.70 -7.68 -3.30
CA LEU A 89 -5.79 -7.74 -2.32
C LEU A 89 -7.15 -7.87 -3.00
N ALA A 90 -7.37 -7.17 -4.13
CA ALA A 90 -8.63 -7.18 -4.85
C ALA A 90 -9.01 -8.55 -5.44
N THR A 91 -8.06 -9.50 -5.48
CA THR A 91 -8.35 -10.88 -5.88
C THR A 91 -9.41 -11.53 -4.97
N ASN A 92 -9.45 -11.19 -3.69
CA ASN A 92 -10.36 -11.80 -2.71
C ASN A 92 -11.13 -10.76 -1.85
N HIS A 93 -10.83 -9.46 -2.00
CA HIS A 93 -11.34 -8.42 -1.12
C HIS A 93 -11.78 -7.18 -1.90
N ARG A 94 -12.61 -6.36 -1.26
CA ARG A 94 -12.97 -5.02 -1.72
C ARG A 94 -11.98 -4.01 -1.16
N VAL A 95 -11.11 -3.49 -2.01
CA VAL A 95 -10.08 -2.52 -1.61
C VAL A 95 -10.66 -1.11 -1.63
N VAL A 96 -10.43 -0.36 -0.54
CA VAL A 96 -10.76 1.05 -0.39
C VAL A 96 -9.47 1.78 -0.04
N ALA A 97 -8.89 2.53 -0.96
CA ALA A 97 -7.67 3.30 -0.74
C ALA A 97 -8.00 4.79 -0.67
N ILE A 98 -7.80 5.42 0.50
CA ILE A 98 -8.11 6.83 0.73
C ILE A 98 -6.91 7.72 0.39
N ASP A 99 -7.17 8.85 -0.29
CA ASP A 99 -6.26 9.99 -0.26
C ASP A 99 -6.55 10.81 1.00
N CYS A 100 -5.64 10.82 1.96
CA CYS A 100 -5.79 11.65 3.15
C CYS A 100 -5.94 13.13 2.75
N ARG A 101 -6.71 13.91 3.52
CA ARG A 101 -6.77 15.37 3.31
C ARG A 101 -5.36 15.97 3.18
N ASN A 102 -5.20 16.98 2.36
CA ASN A 102 -3.92 17.59 1.96
C ASN A 102 -3.02 16.73 1.05
N HIS A 103 -3.47 15.55 0.63
CA HIS A 103 -2.71 14.62 -0.21
C HIS A 103 -3.52 14.20 -1.45
N GLY A 104 -2.82 13.66 -2.44
CA GLY A 104 -3.42 13.11 -3.65
C GLY A 104 -4.43 14.05 -4.29
N GLN A 105 -5.62 13.52 -4.57
CA GLN A 105 -6.74 14.25 -5.17
C GLN A 105 -7.75 14.81 -4.15
N SER A 106 -7.54 14.58 -2.85
CA SER A 106 -8.36 15.18 -1.80
C SER A 106 -8.10 16.69 -1.68
N ASP A 107 -9.09 17.40 -1.13
CA ASP A 107 -8.98 18.82 -0.82
C ASP A 107 -7.80 19.13 0.10
N LYS A 108 -7.29 20.35 -0.04
CA LYS A 108 -6.11 20.84 0.68
C LYS A 108 -6.48 22.04 1.57
N PRO A 109 -7.28 21.78 2.63
CA PRO A 109 -7.67 22.85 3.55
C PRO A 109 -6.45 23.50 4.21
N THR A 110 -6.59 24.78 4.55
CA THR A 110 -5.60 25.53 5.31
C THR A 110 -6.03 25.66 6.78
N PRO A 111 -5.10 25.54 7.75
CA PRO A 111 -3.67 25.22 7.56
C PRO A 111 -3.49 23.76 7.08
N ARG A 112 -2.44 23.54 6.28
CA ARG A 112 -2.10 22.17 5.85
C ARG A 112 -1.84 21.32 7.09
N GLY A 113 -2.58 20.21 7.19
CA GLY A 113 -2.48 19.25 8.27
C GLY A 113 -2.15 17.85 7.76
N PHE A 114 -2.17 16.91 8.68
CA PHE A 114 -2.09 15.48 8.39
C PHE A 114 -3.49 14.94 8.10
N GLY A 115 -3.55 13.75 7.50
CA GLY A 115 -4.76 12.94 7.51
C GLY A 115 -5.25 12.74 8.95
N ILE A 116 -6.54 12.71 9.15
CA ILE A 116 -7.16 12.52 10.45
C ILE A 116 -7.96 11.21 10.50
N PRO A 117 -8.03 10.55 11.66
CA PRO A 117 -8.76 9.28 11.81
C PRO A 117 -10.24 9.37 11.44
N SER A 118 -10.89 10.52 11.72
CA SER A 118 -12.31 10.71 11.39
C SER A 118 -12.61 10.56 9.90
N ASP A 119 -11.71 11.00 9.01
CA ASP A 119 -11.93 10.84 7.56
C ASP A 119 -12.09 9.38 7.17
N VAL A 120 -11.34 8.48 7.82
CA VAL A 120 -11.41 7.04 7.57
C VAL A 120 -12.72 6.46 8.07
N LEU A 121 -13.16 6.85 9.27
CA LEU A 121 -14.44 6.39 9.85
C LEU A 121 -15.62 6.91 9.03
N GLU A 122 -15.61 8.20 8.66
CA GLU A 122 -16.66 8.80 7.83
C GLU A 122 -16.72 8.18 6.43
N LEU A 123 -15.57 7.83 5.84
CA LEU A 123 -15.52 7.06 4.58
C LEU A 123 -16.13 5.66 4.75
N MET A 124 -15.79 4.96 5.82
CA MET A 124 -16.38 3.64 6.11
C MET A 124 -17.89 3.76 6.29
N ASP A 125 -18.37 4.79 7.00
CA ASP A 125 -19.82 5.03 7.21
C ASP A 125 -20.51 5.40 5.89
N HIS A 126 -19.89 6.25 5.06
CA HIS A 126 -20.38 6.60 3.72
C HIS A 126 -20.56 5.37 2.83
N LEU A 127 -19.62 4.43 2.90
CA LEU A 127 -19.66 3.17 2.15
C LEU A 127 -20.46 2.06 2.85
N LYS A 128 -21.04 2.33 4.03
CA LYS A 128 -21.80 1.37 4.85
C LYS A 128 -20.94 0.15 5.25
N ILE A 129 -19.68 0.39 5.54
CA ILE A 129 -18.72 -0.63 5.98
C ILE A 129 -18.78 -0.70 7.51
N GLU A 130 -19.34 -1.76 8.07
CA GLU A 130 -19.38 -1.97 9.52
C GLU A 130 -18.00 -2.33 10.06
N LYS A 131 -17.32 -3.27 9.41
CA LYS A 131 -15.96 -3.72 9.76
C LYS A 131 -15.10 -3.90 8.52
N ALA A 132 -13.80 -3.67 8.67
CA ALA A 132 -12.81 -3.85 7.61
C ALA A 132 -11.48 -4.33 8.17
N HIS A 133 -10.64 -4.91 7.32
CA HIS A 133 -9.20 -4.93 7.53
C HIS A 133 -8.65 -3.52 7.31
N ILE A 134 -7.68 -3.10 8.12
CA ILE A 134 -7.06 -1.78 7.97
C ILE A 134 -5.55 -1.92 7.82
N HIS A 135 -4.98 -1.23 6.84
CA HIS A 135 -3.53 -1.15 6.66
C HIS A 135 -3.08 0.28 6.42
N GLY A 136 -2.15 0.75 7.23
CA GLY A 136 -1.58 2.09 7.10
C GLY A 136 -0.07 2.09 6.98
N TYR A 137 0.46 2.89 6.03
CA TYR A 137 1.89 3.08 5.86
C TYR A 137 2.37 4.39 6.50
N SER A 138 3.42 4.35 7.32
CA SER A 138 4.05 5.54 7.92
C SER A 138 3.06 6.46 8.66
N MET A 139 2.63 7.58 8.05
CA MET A 139 1.55 8.43 8.54
C MET A 139 0.24 7.64 8.67
N GLY A 140 -0.10 6.85 7.66
CA GLY A 140 -1.27 5.97 7.67
C GLY A 140 -1.23 4.98 8.83
N GLY A 141 -0.05 4.44 9.18
CA GLY A 141 0.11 3.58 10.35
C GLY A 141 -0.11 4.34 11.67
N ALA A 142 0.24 5.62 11.75
CA ALA A 142 -0.11 6.43 12.92
C ALA A 142 -1.63 6.68 13.02
N ILE A 143 -2.32 6.84 11.89
CA ILE A 143 -3.79 6.93 11.83
C ILE A 143 -4.41 5.59 12.25
N THR A 144 -3.91 4.47 11.72
CA THR A 144 -4.33 3.11 12.13
C THR A 144 -4.23 2.92 13.64
N GLY A 145 -3.12 3.33 14.25
CA GLY A 145 -2.95 3.24 15.71
C GLY A 145 -3.95 4.07 16.50
N GLN A 146 -4.30 5.26 16.01
CA GLN A 146 -5.34 6.11 16.64
C GLN A 146 -6.72 5.46 16.50
N LEU A 147 -7.04 4.90 15.36
CA LEU A 147 -8.29 4.18 15.10
C LEU A 147 -8.44 2.95 16.00
N LEU A 148 -7.38 2.19 16.20
CA LEU A 148 -7.37 1.08 17.14
C LEU A 148 -7.56 1.54 18.61
N ALA A 149 -7.07 2.72 18.95
CA ALA A 149 -7.25 3.28 20.30
C ALA A 149 -8.69 3.74 20.55
N SER A 150 -9.40 4.21 19.52
CA SER A 150 -10.73 4.82 19.65
C SER A 150 -11.88 3.90 19.23
N ASN A 151 -11.69 3.08 18.22
CA ASN A 151 -12.75 2.29 17.56
C ASN A 151 -12.26 0.90 17.16
N PRO A 152 -11.65 0.09 18.06
CA PRO A 152 -11.09 -1.21 17.70
C PRO A 152 -12.14 -2.18 17.14
N GLU A 153 -13.39 -2.03 17.53
CA GLU A 153 -14.52 -2.85 17.09
C GLU A 153 -14.85 -2.72 15.60
N ARG A 154 -14.39 -1.63 14.95
CA ARG A 154 -14.58 -1.38 13.51
C ARG A 154 -13.61 -2.18 12.65
N PHE A 155 -12.67 -2.92 13.24
CA PHE A 155 -11.62 -3.60 12.47
C PHE A 155 -11.61 -5.11 12.69
N ILE A 156 -11.37 -5.85 11.59
CA ILE A 156 -11.16 -7.30 11.60
C ILE A 156 -9.70 -7.58 11.93
N THR A 157 -8.78 -6.91 11.25
CA THR A 157 -7.34 -6.92 11.50
C THR A 157 -6.75 -5.54 11.35
N ALA A 158 -5.54 -5.32 11.86
CA ALA A 158 -4.79 -4.11 11.61
C ALA A 158 -3.36 -4.40 11.18
N ALA A 159 -2.86 -3.68 10.17
CA ALA A 159 -1.49 -3.79 9.70
C ALA A 159 -0.77 -2.44 9.66
N PHE A 160 0.49 -2.44 10.09
CA PHE A 160 1.37 -1.28 10.18
C PHE A 160 2.54 -1.46 9.22
N GLY A 161 2.61 -0.66 8.16
CA GLY A 161 3.75 -0.63 7.26
C GLY A 161 4.65 0.56 7.54
N GLY A 162 5.96 0.36 7.62
CA GLY A 162 6.90 1.45 7.93
C GLY A 162 6.58 2.19 9.25
N SER A 163 5.83 1.57 10.14
CA SER A 163 5.24 2.18 11.33
C SER A 163 5.09 1.17 12.46
N GLY A 164 4.51 1.63 13.57
CA GLY A 164 4.20 0.81 14.74
C GLY A 164 3.83 1.66 15.94
N ILE A 165 3.54 1.02 17.07
CA ILE A 165 3.18 1.67 18.33
C ILE A 165 4.37 1.58 19.26
N ARG A 166 5.10 2.69 19.34
CA ARG A 166 6.35 2.79 20.09
C ARG A 166 6.14 2.66 21.59
N GLU A 167 7.21 2.30 22.28
CA GLU A 167 7.25 2.28 23.74
C GLU A 167 6.97 3.67 24.29
N SER A 168 6.10 3.73 25.30
CA SER A 168 5.70 4.96 26.00
C SER A 168 6.18 4.98 27.46
N ASP A 169 6.50 3.83 28.02
CA ASP A 169 7.06 3.70 29.37
C ASP A 169 8.58 3.88 29.34
N PRO A 170 9.15 4.89 30.04
CA PRO A 170 10.59 5.11 30.06
C PRO A 170 11.42 3.92 30.57
N SER A 171 10.86 3.12 31.48
CA SER A 171 11.54 1.96 32.03
C SER A 171 11.72 0.84 31.00
N TRP A 172 10.77 0.69 30.11
CA TRP A 172 10.85 -0.23 28.98
C TRP A 172 11.60 0.38 27.81
N ALA A 173 11.45 1.68 27.56
CA ALA A 173 12.20 2.37 26.52
C ALA A 173 13.72 2.22 26.68
N ALA A 174 14.21 2.22 27.93
CA ALA A 174 15.63 1.99 28.24
C ALA A 174 16.11 0.56 27.99
N LYS A 175 15.21 -0.39 27.77
CA LYS A 175 15.51 -1.81 27.53
C LYS A 175 15.36 -2.23 26.07
N ILE A 176 14.95 -1.31 25.18
CA ILE A 176 14.78 -1.61 23.76
C ILE A 176 16.16 -1.96 23.18
N PRO A 177 16.32 -3.13 22.54
CA PRO A 177 17.55 -3.44 21.80
C PRO A 177 17.80 -2.41 20.70
N ALA A 178 19.05 -2.18 20.38
CA ALA A 178 19.42 -1.28 19.29
C ALA A 178 18.90 -1.82 17.96
N ASP A 179 18.34 -0.92 17.13
CA ASP A 179 18.08 -1.23 15.74
C ASP A 179 19.40 -1.39 14.98
N LYS A 180 19.37 -2.13 13.88
CA LYS A 180 20.54 -2.32 13.02
C LYS A 180 21.01 -0.97 12.47
N GLU A 181 22.31 -0.71 12.59
CA GLU A 181 22.95 0.42 11.95
C GLU A 181 23.18 0.14 10.46
N GLY A 182 23.20 1.20 9.66
CA GLY A 182 23.43 1.12 8.23
C GLY A 182 22.41 1.88 7.42
N ARG A 183 22.50 1.71 6.11
CA ARG A 183 21.60 2.34 5.13
C ARG A 183 21.31 1.37 4.00
N ASP A 184 20.10 1.44 3.49
CA ASP A 184 19.77 0.84 2.21
C ASP A 184 20.47 1.62 1.08
N PRO A 185 21.27 0.96 0.24
CA PRO A 185 21.98 1.60 -0.86
C PRO A 185 21.05 2.33 -1.85
N ASP A 186 19.83 1.81 -2.04
CA ASP A 186 18.87 2.33 -3.01
C ASP A 186 18.07 3.54 -2.47
N GLU A 187 18.12 3.82 -1.17
CA GLU A 187 17.29 4.87 -0.55
C GLU A 187 17.50 6.26 -1.17
N SER A 188 18.72 6.59 -1.54
CA SER A 188 19.03 7.91 -2.13
C SER A 188 18.42 8.06 -3.52
N GLU A 189 18.47 7.02 -4.34
CA GLU A 189 17.86 6.97 -5.66
C GLU A 189 16.34 7.04 -5.59
N VAL A 190 15.73 6.20 -4.75
CA VAL A 190 14.29 6.19 -4.50
C VAL A 190 13.80 7.55 -4.01
N SER A 191 14.51 8.15 -3.06
CA SER A 191 14.17 9.47 -2.55
C SER A 191 14.25 10.56 -3.63
N ARG A 192 15.20 10.46 -4.57
CA ARG A 192 15.31 11.36 -5.72
C ARG A 192 14.16 11.15 -6.69
N ALA A 193 13.85 9.90 -7.04
CA ALA A 193 12.76 9.55 -7.94
C ALA A 193 11.39 10.02 -7.41
N LEU A 194 11.12 9.85 -6.11
CA LEU A 194 9.90 10.35 -5.47
C LEU A 194 9.78 11.88 -5.54
N ARG A 195 10.88 12.63 -5.38
CA ARG A 195 10.87 14.09 -5.50
C ARG A 195 10.57 14.54 -6.92
N ILE A 196 11.17 13.89 -7.93
CA ILE A 196 10.89 14.16 -9.34
C ILE A 196 9.41 13.92 -9.61
N ARG A 197 8.90 12.77 -9.21
CA ARG A 197 7.48 12.42 -9.41
C ARG A 197 6.55 13.41 -8.74
N SER A 198 6.77 13.73 -7.47
CA SER A 198 5.95 14.71 -6.74
C SER A 198 5.97 16.10 -7.41
N ALA A 199 7.09 16.52 -7.97
CA ALA A 199 7.18 17.78 -8.71
C ALA A 199 6.37 17.72 -10.01
N MET A 200 6.43 16.61 -10.75
CA MET A 200 5.63 16.39 -11.95
C MET A 200 4.13 16.34 -11.65
N ASP A 201 3.73 15.65 -10.59
CA ASP A 201 2.32 15.59 -10.14
C ASP A 201 1.79 16.99 -9.73
N ASN A 202 2.69 17.94 -9.42
CA ASN A 202 2.37 19.35 -9.19
C ASN A 202 2.56 20.24 -10.44
N GLY A 203 2.62 19.65 -11.63
CA GLY A 203 2.59 20.36 -12.92
C GLY A 203 3.95 20.78 -13.47
N MET A 204 5.07 20.36 -12.88
CA MET A 204 6.40 20.60 -13.45
C MET A 204 6.65 19.64 -14.62
N THR A 205 7.38 20.10 -15.63
CA THR A 205 7.97 19.22 -16.64
C THR A 205 9.02 18.31 -15.99
N HIS A 206 9.33 17.19 -16.62
CA HIS A 206 10.36 16.27 -16.13
C HIS A 206 11.71 16.97 -15.92
N ALA A 207 12.14 17.82 -16.86
CA ALA A 207 13.41 18.55 -16.78
C ALA A 207 13.46 19.54 -15.59
N GLU A 208 12.36 20.26 -15.33
CA GLU A 208 12.23 21.14 -14.16
C GLU A 208 12.25 20.35 -12.85
N ALA A 209 11.54 19.22 -12.81
CA ALA A 209 11.47 18.33 -11.67
C ALA A 209 12.85 17.71 -11.34
N GLU A 210 13.61 17.29 -12.35
CA GLU A 210 14.98 16.80 -12.19
C GLU A 210 15.92 17.87 -11.62
N LYS A 211 15.85 19.09 -12.16
CA LYS A 211 16.62 20.23 -11.65
C LYS A 211 16.25 20.54 -10.19
N ALA A 212 14.96 20.56 -9.85
CA ALA A 212 14.48 20.77 -8.49
C ALA A 212 14.95 19.66 -7.55
N ALA A 213 14.90 18.39 -7.99
CA ALA A 213 15.34 17.23 -7.22
C ALA A 213 16.86 17.18 -6.99
N SER A 214 17.65 17.87 -7.79
CA SER A 214 19.12 17.97 -7.63
C SER A 214 19.53 19.04 -6.61
N SER A 215 18.61 19.90 -6.16
CA SER A 215 18.85 20.89 -5.13
C SER A 215 19.01 20.23 -3.75
N PRO A 216 19.74 20.87 -2.80
CA PRO A 216 19.86 20.36 -1.44
C PRO A 216 18.50 20.02 -0.83
N ARG A 217 18.41 18.91 -0.10
CA ARG A 217 17.17 18.49 0.57
C ARG A 217 16.64 19.61 1.46
N ARG A 218 15.49 20.15 1.11
CA ARG A 218 14.64 20.79 2.12
C ARG A 218 13.98 19.68 2.95
N PRO A 219 13.82 19.86 4.25
CA PRO A 219 13.03 18.91 5.06
C PRO A 219 11.68 18.69 4.39
N ILE A 220 11.24 17.42 4.29
CA ILE A 220 9.93 17.05 3.74
C ILE A 220 8.81 17.74 4.55
N MET A 221 9.12 18.05 5.80
CA MET A 221 8.22 18.60 6.80
C MET A 221 8.96 19.72 7.53
N ASP A 222 8.33 20.87 7.67
CA ASP A 222 8.89 21.92 8.55
C ASP A 222 8.94 21.44 10.02
N SER A 223 9.74 22.11 10.84
CA SER A 223 9.98 21.71 12.21
C SER A 223 8.72 21.77 13.09
N ALA A 224 7.80 22.72 12.83
CA ALA A 224 6.56 22.86 13.56
C ALA A 224 5.62 21.69 13.27
N THR A 225 5.43 21.37 11.99
CA THR A 225 4.64 20.23 11.53
C THR A 225 5.19 18.89 12.05
N SER A 226 6.51 18.72 12.03
CA SER A 226 7.19 17.54 12.58
C SER A 226 6.97 17.41 14.08
N SER A 227 7.03 18.52 14.81
CA SER A 227 6.80 18.56 16.27
C SER A 227 5.34 18.24 16.62
N GLN A 228 4.38 18.77 15.85
CA GLN A 228 2.95 18.46 16.02
C GLN A 228 2.67 16.98 15.81
N LEU A 229 3.20 16.38 14.74
CA LEU A 229 3.05 14.96 14.48
C LEU A 229 3.63 14.10 15.59
N THR A 230 4.80 14.49 16.10
CA THR A 230 5.46 13.78 17.20
C THR A 230 4.62 13.88 18.48
N ALA A 231 4.07 15.06 18.80
CA ALA A 231 3.20 15.27 19.93
C ALA A 231 1.89 14.47 19.84
N LEU A 232 1.26 14.45 18.66
CA LEU A 232 0.07 13.65 18.39
C LEU A 232 0.36 12.16 18.57
N ARG A 233 1.43 11.65 17.95
CA ARG A 233 1.86 10.24 18.09
C ARG A 233 2.10 9.87 19.55
N ARG A 234 2.74 10.74 20.31
CA ARG A 234 3.02 10.49 21.73
C ARG A 234 1.73 10.47 22.56
N ARG A 235 0.80 11.40 22.28
CA ARG A 235 -0.45 11.53 23.04
C ARG A 235 -1.31 10.28 22.96
N TRP A 236 -1.60 9.78 21.77
CA TRP A 236 -2.46 8.59 21.62
C TRP A 236 -1.72 7.29 21.99
N ALA A 237 -0.40 7.21 21.74
CA ALA A 237 0.40 6.06 22.16
C ALA A 237 0.41 5.87 23.69
N LEU A 238 0.26 6.96 24.46
CA LEU A 238 0.09 6.90 25.92
C LEU A 238 -1.31 6.42 26.34
N GLN A 239 -2.32 6.63 25.51
CA GLN A 239 -3.72 6.33 25.83
C GLN A 239 -4.16 4.92 25.46
N ILE A 240 -3.53 4.31 24.44
CA ILE A 240 -3.91 2.97 23.98
C ILE A 240 -3.42 1.89 24.95
N ASP A 241 -4.34 1.04 25.38
CA ASP A 241 -4.04 -0.22 26.09
C ASP A 241 -3.99 -1.38 25.08
N LEU A 242 -2.77 -1.73 24.65
CA LEU A 242 -2.58 -2.76 23.64
C LEU A 242 -2.98 -4.16 24.14
N THR A 243 -3.04 -4.40 25.44
CA THR A 243 -3.46 -5.69 25.99
C THR A 243 -4.95 -5.98 25.73
N LYS A 244 -5.73 -4.93 25.44
CA LYS A 244 -7.16 -5.01 25.11
C LYS A 244 -7.44 -5.14 23.61
N ILE A 245 -6.41 -5.01 22.76
CA ILE A 245 -6.55 -5.18 21.32
C ILE A 245 -6.43 -6.68 21.01
N THR A 246 -7.56 -7.34 20.83
CA THR A 246 -7.65 -8.78 20.62
C THR A 246 -7.63 -9.20 19.16
N ILE A 247 -7.87 -8.28 18.24
CA ILE A 247 -7.79 -8.55 16.80
C ILE A 247 -6.35 -8.85 16.40
N PRO A 248 -6.13 -9.64 15.33
CA PRO A 248 -4.80 -9.87 14.79
C PRO A 248 -4.14 -8.57 14.31
N VAL A 249 -2.87 -8.38 14.65
CA VAL A 249 -2.09 -7.19 14.26
C VAL A 249 -0.79 -7.62 13.59
N LEU A 250 -0.48 -6.99 12.45
CA LEU A 250 0.74 -7.18 11.68
C LEU A 250 1.58 -5.91 11.70
N ALA A 251 2.91 -6.03 11.79
CA ALA A 251 3.83 -4.95 11.42
C ALA A 251 4.80 -5.42 10.34
N ILE A 252 5.02 -4.59 9.33
CA ILE A 252 5.98 -4.82 8.24
C ILE A 252 6.90 -3.60 8.14
N ASN A 253 8.17 -3.79 8.49
CA ASN A 253 9.16 -2.71 8.50
C ASN A 253 10.44 -3.13 7.78
N GLY A 254 11.09 -2.19 7.09
CA GLY A 254 12.42 -2.40 6.57
C GLY A 254 13.46 -2.54 7.69
N GLU A 255 14.52 -3.31 7.45
CA GLU A 255 15.62 -3.53 8.40
C GLU A 255 16.29 -2.23 8.83
N TYR A 256 16.39 -1.26 7.91
CA TYR A 256 16.96 0.07 8.17
C TYR A 256 15.92 1.13 8.54
N ASP A 257 14.68 0.72 8.80
CA ASP A 257 13.58 1.60 9.20
C ASP A 257 13.25 1.54 10.70
N ARG A 258 14.23 1.18 11.52
CA ARG A 258 14.14 1.05 12.99
C ARG A 258 12.99 0.11 13.42
N PRO A 259 12.95 -1.13 12.91
CA PRO A 259 11.86 -2.06 13.17
C PRO A 259 11.68 -2.37 14.66
N ILE A 260 12.77 -2.54 15.39
CA ILE A 260 12.74 -2.89 16.82
C ILE A 260 12.15 -1.76 17.64
N SER A 261 12.62 -0.52 17.45
CA SER A 261 12.09 0.66 18.14
C SER A 261 10.61 0.91 17.86
N LYS A 262 10.09 0.49 16.69
CA LYS A 262 8.70 0.65 16.30
C LYS A 262 7.79 -0.42 16.90
N THR A 263 8.27 -1.64 17.07
CA THR A 263 7.43 -2.82 17.35
C THR A 263 7.67 -3.46 18.72
N HIS A 264 8.67 -3.02 19.48
CA HIS A 264 9.02 -3.58 20.79
C HIS A 264 7.81 -3.64 21.75
N ARG A 265 7.08 -2.53 21.91
CA ARG A 265 5.87 -2.49 22.72
C ARG A 265 4.78 -3.41 22.18
N MET A 266 4.59 -3.42 20.86
CA MET A 266 3.60 -4.27 20.19
C MET A 266 3.88 -5.75 20.46
N SER A 267 5.13 -6.17 20.33
CA SER A 267 5.56 -7.56 20.64
C SER A 267 5.37 -7.95 22.11
N ARG A 268 5.41 -6.98 23.02
CA ARG A 268 5.29 -7.22 24.45
C ARG A 268 3.83 -7.22 24.94
N GLU A 269 2.97 -6.39 24.35
CA GLU A 269 1.62 -6.13 24.87
C GLU A 269 0.50 -6.72 24.02
N LEU A 270 0.66 -6.86 22.70
CA LEU A 270 -0.40 -7.39 21.84
C LEU A 270 -0.51 -8.91 21.96
N PRO A 271 -1.69 -9.48 22.23
CA PRO A 271 -1.86 -10.93 22.32
C PRO A 271 -1.71 -11.65 20.97
N ASN A 272 -2.09 -11.01 19.86
CA ASN A 272 -2.08 -11.58 18.51
C ASN A 272 -1.24 -10.68 17.59
N PHE A 273 0.08 -10.77 17.69
CA PHE A 273 1.01 -9.92 16.95
C PHE A 273 1.96 -10.70 16.04
N THR A 274 2.04 -10.30 14.80
CA THR A 274 3.01 -10.78 13.81
C THR A 274 3.94 -9.64 13.40
N ASN A 275 5.25 -9.87 13.39
CA ASN A 275 6.25 -8.89 12.99
C ASN A 275 7.10 -9.40 11.83
N VAL A 276 7.14 -8.64 10.75
CA VAL A 276 7.93 -8.92 9.54
C VAL A 276 8.98 -7.83 9.38
N VAL A 277 10.24 -8.21 9.30
CA VAL A 277 11.35 -7.31 9.00
C VAL A 277 11.87 -7.66 7.60
N LEU A 278 11.89 -6.68 6.72
CA LEU A 278 12.34 -6.82 5.33
C LEU A 278 13.84 -6.58 5.23
N PRO A 279 14.64 -7.61 4.94
CA PRO A 279 16.10 -7.49 4.88
C PRO A 279 16.57 -6.45 3.86
N GLY A 280 17.53 -5.62 4.22
CA GLY A 280 18.15 -4.63 3.35
C GLY A 280 17.27 -3.44 2.98
N LYS A 281 16.02 -3.32 3.47
CA LYS A 281 15.08 -2.27 3.08
C LYS A 281 15.01 -1.12 4.09
N SER A 282 14.84 0.09 3.54
CA SER A 282 14.60 1.32 4.29
C SER A 282 13.11 1.67 4.35
N HIS A 283 12.80 2.83 4.94
CA HIS A 283 11.44 3.38 4.96
C HIS A 283 10.85 3.63 3.56
N LEU A 284 11.65 3.92 2.56
CA LEU A 284 11.17 4.20 1.21
C LEU A 284 11.16 2.95 0.34
N THR A 285 12.24 2.19 0.35
CA THR A 285 12.40 1.02 -0.51
C THR A 285 11.52 -0.16 -0.10
N ALA A 286 10.97 -0.13 1.12
CA ALA A 286 10.01 -1.13 1.58
C ALA A 286 8.63 -1.04 0.91
N ILE A 287 8.27 0.12 0.31
CA ILE A 287 6.90 0.34 -0.23
C ILE A 287 6.87 0.89 -1.66
N VAL A 288 7.93 1.54 -2.12
CA VAL A 288 7.95 2.16 -3.43
C VAL A 288 8.04 1.11 -4.54
N GLY A 289 7.12 1.18 -5.52
CA GLY A 289 7.09 0.27 -6.66
C GLY A 289 8.43 0.22 -7.41
N GLY A 290 8.84 -0.98 -7.81
CA GLY A 290 10.14 -1.27 -8.39
C GLY A 290 11.26 -1.56 -7.37
N TYR A 291 11.09 -1.21 -6.10
CA TYR A 291 12.03 -1.46 -4.99
C TYR A 291 11.43 -2.27 -3.85
N MET A 292 10.10 -2.24 -3.71
CA MET A 292 9.38 -3.03 -2.72
C MET A 292 9.61 -4.53 -2.96
N PRO A 293 10.03 -5.31 -1.95
CA PRO A 293 10.19 -6.75 -2.11
C PRO A 293 8.83 -7.45 -2.13
N ASP A 294 8.71 -8.54 -2.88
CA ASP A 294 7.49 -9.37 -2.92
C ASP A 294 7.04 -9.82 -1.53
N GLN A 295 7.99 -10.07 -0.63
CA GLN A 295 7.71 -10.43 0.75
C GLN A 295 6.77 -9.44 1.46
N TYR A 296 6.82 -8.14 1.13
CA TYR A 296 5.88 -7.17 1.72
C TYR A 296 4.44 -7.51 1.32
N ARG A 297 4.19 -7.61 0.01
CA ARG A 297 2.87 -7.89 -0.56
C ARG A 297 2.35 -9.25 -0.10
N GLU A 298 3.18 -10.28 -0.19
CA GLU A 298 2.85 -11.63 0.23
C GLU A 298 2.50 -11.70 1.72
N SER A 299 3.28 -11.07 2.59
CA SER A 299 3.02 -11.03 4.02
C SER A 299 1.69 -10.37 4.34
N LEU A 300 1.38 -9.24 3.69
CA LEU A 300 0.13 -8.51 3.92
C LEU A 300 -1.08 -9.30 3.42
N VAL A 301 -1.04 -9.79 2.18
CA VAL A 301 -2.15 -10.55 1.56
C VAL A 301 -2.42 -11.83 2.35
N ASN A 302 -1.37 -12.60 2.67
CA ASN A 302 -1.52 -13.83 3.44
C ASN A 302 -2.08 -13.55 4.84
N PHE A 303 -1.62 -12.49 5.51
CA PHE A 303 -2.12 -12.12 6.83
C PHE A 303 -3.61 -11.78 6.80
N ILE A 304 -4.07 -11.01 5.80
CA ILE A 304 -5.47 -10.66 5.64
C ILE A 304 -6.29 -11.90 5.31
N ASN A 305 -5.90 -12.69 4.31
CA ASN A 305 -6.62 -13.91 3.91
C ASN A 305 -6.76 -14.94 5.05
N LEU A 306 -5.73 -15.11 5.88
CA LEU A 306 -5.76 -16.06 7.01
C LEU A 306 -6.67 -15.61 8.15
N ASN A 307 -7.02 -14.34 8.22
CA ASN A 307 -7.84 -13.74 9.26
C ASN A 307 -9.17 -13.16 8.73
N ASP A 308 -9.50 -13.45 7.49
CA ASP A 308 -10.82 -13.15 6.92
C ASP A 308 -11.84 -14.18 7.43
N LEU A 309 -13.00 -13.71 7.87
CA LEU A 309 -14.06 -14.53 8.52
C LEU A 309 -15.12 -14.97 7.53
#